data_9b079278499139a7ab170468793ddd62
#
_entry.id   9b079278499139a7ab170468793ddd62
#
_cell.length_a   1.000
_cell.length_b   1.000
_cell.length_c   1.000
_cell.angle_alpha   90.00
_cell.angle_beta   90.00
_cell.angle_gamma   90.00
#
_symmetry.space_group_name_H-M   'P 1'
#
loop_
_entity.id
_entity.type
_entity.pdbx_description
1 polymer ?
#
loop_
_entity_poly.entity_id
_entity_poly.type
_entity_poly.pdbx_seq_one_letter_code
_entity_poly.pdbx_strand_id
1 'polypeptide(L)'
;MDIQNDDNSEIEIVKKVNREWPVCQVVYVSDGFHHVMDAYETKHIYYILKEKFEEKLPCIMDKAIRQLKVCGSKEMAFQCHGGVIVRLNLDEIMYFERNIRVTYIVTKNGRYVIDEKIREIEQKILSDDFMRCHTSFLVNFSYVKECMKKRLVLEDGQIIDISRSYWGSVEKEYVQWGEKNIILVKSIKAQKA
;
A
#
# COMPACT_ATOMS: atom_id res chain seq x y z
N MET A 1 12.81 10.50 -17.74
CA MET A 1 14.23 10.32 -17.45
C MET A 1 14.95 10.27 -18.76
N ASP A 2 15.97 11.08 -18.96
CA ASP A 2 16.73 11.16 -20.21
C ASP A 2 17.92 10.19 -20.13
N ILE A 3 18.05 9.28 -21.06
CA ILE A 3 19.17 8.33 -21.11
C ILE A 3 20.17 8.88 -22.12
N GLN A 4 21.25 9.47 -21.61
CA GLN A 4 22.27 10.13 -22.44
C GLN A 4 23.64 9.45 -22.45
N ASN A 5 23.92 8.52 -21.56
CA ASN A 5 25.25 7.94 -21.40
C ASN A 5 25.25 6.42 -21.54
N ASP A 6 26.37 5.88 -22.03
CA ASP A 6 26.66 4.44 -22.15
C ASP A 6 26.78 3.70 -20.79
N ASP A 7 26.72 4.43 -19.68
CA ASP A 7 26.66 3.86 -18.33
C ASP A 7 25.21 3.57 -17.96
N ASN A 8 24.88 2.33 -17.63
CA ASN A 8 23.55 1.89 -17.15
C ASN A 8 23.12 2.54 -15.81
N SER A 9 23.63 3.72 -15.48
CA SER A 9 23.37 4.45 -14.24
C SER A 9 21.89 4.81 -14.07
N GLU A 10 21.21 5.21 -15.16
CA GLU A 10 19.79 5.58 -15.15
C GLU A 10 18.89 4.37 -14.90
N ILE A 11 19.25 3.21 -15.43
CA ILE A 11 18.52 1.96 -15.19
C ILE A 11 18.61 1.57 -13.71
N GLU A 12 19.80 1.68 -13.10
CA GLU A 12 19.97 1.41 -11.67
C GLU A 12 19.22 2.41 -10.78
N ILE A 13 19.15 3.68 -11.18
CA ILE A 13 18.32 4.67 -10.50
C ILE A 13 16.85 4.25 -10.56
N VAL A 14 16.35 3.83 -11.73
CA VAL A 14 14.95 3.39 -11.87
C VAL A 14 14.70 2.11 -11.08
N LYS A 15 15.63 1.16 -11.02
CA LYS A 15 15.52 -0.02 -10.14
C LYS A 15 15.39 0.38 -8.67
N LYS A 16 16.13 1.42 -8.23
CA LYS A 16 16.00 1.98 -6.88
C LYS A 16 14.65 2.66 -6.68
N VAL A 17 14.20 3.51 -7.61
CA VAL A 17 12.88 4.15 -7.59
C VAL A 17 11.78 3.10 -7.50
N ASN A 18 11.85 2.04 -8.30
CA ASN A 18 10.83 0.99 -8.28
C ASN A 18 10.75 0.24 -6.93
N ARG A 19 11.87 0.16 -6.17
CA ARG A 19 11.90 -0.43 -4.83
C ARG A 19 11.38 0.51 -3.75
N GLU A 20 11.82 1.76 -3.77
CA GLU A 20 11.51 2.74 -2.72
C GLU A 20 10.13 3.38 -2.92
N TRP A 21 9.71 3.56 -4.17
CA TRP A 21 8.43 4.18 -4.54
C TRP A 21 7.69 3.36 -5.61
N PRO A 22 7.12 2.19 -5.26
CA PRO A 22 6.52 1.25 -6.22
C PRO A 22 5.32 1.81 -7.00
N VAL A 23 4.71 2.90 -6.54
CA VAL A 23 3.63 3.61 -7.23
C VAL A 23 4.14 4.68 -8.21
N CYS A 24 5.42 5.03 -8.15
CA CYS A 24 6.02 6.00 -9.06
C CYS A 24 5.93 5.50 -10.51
N GLN A 25 5.43 6.36 -11.39
CA GLN A 25 5.32 6.04 -12.81
C GLN A 25 6.56 6.56 -13.54
N VAL A 26 7.32 5.67 -14.15
CA VAL A 26 8.55 5.99 -14.87
C VAL A 26 8.30 6.02 -16.36
N VAL A 27 8.81 7.05 -17.02
CA VAL A 27 8.85 7.20 -18.48
C VAL A 27 10.30 7.41 -18.89
N TYR A 28 10.79 6.58 -19.79
CA TYR A 28 12.08 6.80 -20.42
C TYR A 28 11.94 7.72 -21.62
N VAL A 29 12.83 8.70 -21.73
CA VAL A 29 12.94 9.61 -22.86
C VAL A 29 14.37 9.50 -23.38
N SER A 30 14.55 9.13 -24.66
CA SER A 30 15.87 8.84 -25.22
C SER A 30 15.98 9.35 -26.64
N ASP A 31 17.22 9.59 -27.07
CA ASP A 31 17.53 9.94 -28.46
C ASP A 31 17.50 8.72 -29.40
N GLY A 32 17.55 7.49 -28.84
CA GLY A 32 17.60 6.24 -29.62
C GLY A 32 17.03 5.04 -28.89
N PHE A 33 17.19 3.85 -29.50
CA PHE A 33 16.67 2.58 -28.96
C PHE A 33 17.75 1.74 -28.28
N HIS A 34 18.96 2.24 -28.07
CA HIS A 34 20.10 1.48 -27.59
C HIS A 34 19.86 0.83 -26.22
N HIS A 35 19.11 1.51 -25.34
CA HIS A 35 18.84 1.07 -23.97
C HIS A 35 17.44 0.48 -23.76
N VAL A 36 16.72 0.17 -24.84
CA VAL A 36 15.36 -0.39 -24.73
C VAL A 36 15.38 -1.73 -24.00
N MET A 37 16.36 -2.59 -24.30
CA MET A 37 16.45 -3.91 -23.67
C MET A 37 16.70 -3.79 -22.16
N ASP A 38 17.56 -2.86 -21.75
CA ASP A 38 17.89 -2.63 -20.35
C ASP A 38 16.68 -2.02 -19.60
N ALA A 39 15.90 -1.17 -20.27
CA ALA A 39 14.68 -0.60 -19.69
C ALA A 39 13.63 -1.69 -19.36
N TYR A 40 13.58 -2.80 -20.10
CA TYR A 40 12.67 -3.92 -19.81
C TYR A 40 12.96 -4.61 -18.46
N GLU A 41 14.16 -4.43 -17.90
CA GLU A 41 14.49 -4.93 -16.55
C GLU A 41 13.82 -4.11 -15.44
N THR A 42 13.17 -2.99 -15.77
CA THR A 42 12.58 -2.07 -14.81
C THR A 42 11.06 -1.95 -15.00
N LYS A 43 10.36 -1.57 -13.93
CA LYS A 43 8.95 -1.21 -14.03
C LYS A 43 8.84 0.22 -14.58
N HIS A 44 8.36 0.35 -15.81
CA HIS A 44 8.11 1.64 -16.46
C HIS A 44 6.82 1.58 -17.27
N ILE A 45 6.23 2.73 -17.58
CA ILE A 45 4.96 2.81 -18.33
C ILE A 45 5.17 3.07 -19.81
N TYR A 46 6.25 3.73 -20.15
CA TYR A 46 6.53 4.12 -21.54
C TYR A 46 8.03 4.32 -21.77
N TYR A 47 8.47 3.98 -23.00
CA TYR A 47 9.76 4.37 -23.56
C TYR A 47 9.48 5.19 -24.81
N ILE A 48 10.04 6.41 -24.90
CA ILE A 48 9.77 7.34 -25.98
C ILE A 48 11.03 7.99 -26.51
N LEU A 49 11.09 8.20 -27.82
CA LEU A 49 12.11 9.02 -28.44
C LEU A 49 11.80 10.50 -28.22
N LYS A 50 12.84 11.32 -27.97
CA LYS A 50 12.72 12.76 -27.76
C LYS A 50 11.95 13.46 -28.87
N GLU A 51 12.19 13.08 -30.13
CA GLU A 51 11.50 13.63 -31.31
C GLU A 51 9.96 13.48 -31.25
N LYS A 52 9.45 12.45 -30.55
CA LYS A 52 8.02 12.15 -30.44
C LYS A 52 7.43 12.51 -29.07
N PHE A 53 8.23 13.13 -28.21
CA PHE A 53 7.84 13.38 -26.82
C PHE A 53 6.60 14.27 -26.74
N GLU A 54 6.61 15.42 -27.44
CA GLU A 54 5.48 16.37 -27.40
C GLU A 54 4.20 15.77 -27.96
N GLU A 55 4.28 15.03 -29.07
CA GLU A 55 3.14 14.35 -29.70
C GLU A 55 2.51 13.32 -28.78
N LYS A 56 3.34 12.53 -28.07
CA LYS A 56 2.88 11.39 -27.24
C LYS A 56 2.63 11.76 -25.79
N LEU A 57 3.05 12.92 -25.32
CA LEU A 57 2.91 13.35 -23.96
C LEU A 57 1.47 13.23 -23.41
N PRO A 58 0.41 13.66 -24.13
CA PRO A 58 -0.96 13.52 -23.65
C PRO A 58 -1.35 12.05 -23.39
N CYS A 59 -0.99 11.15 -24.31
CA CYS A 59 -1.29 9.74 -24.20
C CYS A 59 -0.52 9.09 -23.03
N ILE A 60 0.75 9.49 -22.82
CA ILE A 60 1.59 9.03 -21.71
C ILE A 60 0.99 9.49 -20.38
N MET A 61 0.58 10.75 -20.29
CA MET A 61 -0.04 11.31 -19.09
C MET A 61 -1.36 10.62 -18.76
N ASP A 62 -2.21 10.37 -19.75
CA ASP A 62 -3.46 9.62 -19.57
C ASP A 62 -3.19 8.21 -19.05
N LYS A 63 -2.16 7.54 -19.57
CA LYS A 63 -1.77 6.20 -19.11
C LYS A 63 -1.25 6.25 -17.68
N ALA A 64 -0.39 7.23 -17.35
CA ALA A 64 0.13 7.44 -16.01
C ALA A 64 -0.98 7.71 -14.99
N ILE A 65 -1.90 8.63 -15.30
CA ILE A 65 -3.04 8.98 -14.45
C ILE A 65 -3.95 7.76 -14.23
N ARG A 66 -4.23 6.99 -15.27
CA ARG A 66 -5.02 5.75 -15.14
C ARG A 66 -4.34 4.75 -14.21
N GLN A 67 -3.03 4.54 -14.36
CA GLN A 67 -2.29 3.62 -13.48
C GLN A 67 -2.21 4.13 -12.05
N LEU A 68 -2.01 5.44 -11.83
CA LEU A 68 -2.05 6.05 -10.50
C LEU A 68 -3.44 5.95 -9.87
N LYS A 69 -4.52 6.14 -10.65
CA LYS A 69 -5.89 5.94 -10.15
C LYS A 69 -6.16 4.49 -9.75
N VAL A 70 -5.64 3.52 -10.49
CA VAL A 70 -5.74 2.09 -10.13
C VAL A 70 -4.90 1.77 -8.90
N CYS A 71 -3.67 2.31 -8.82
CA CYS A 71 -2.80 2.18 -7.63
C CYS A 71 -3.29 3.01 -6.44
N GLY A 72 -3.98 4.13 -6.67
CA GLY A 72 -4.55 5.03 -5.66
C GLY A 72 -6.03 4.80 -5.41
N SER A 73 -6.66 3.83 -6.08
CA SER A 73 -8.03 3.45 -5.78
C SER A 73 -8.04 2.75 -4.44
N LYS A 74 -8.51 3.47 -3.44
CA LYS A 74 -8.81 2.88 -2.13
C LYS A 74 -10.04 1.96 -2.18
N GLU A 75 -10.64 1.76 -3.37
CA GLU A 75 -11.77 0.85 -3.56
C GLU A 75 -11.32 -0.54 -3.99
N MET A 76 -11.86 -1.54 -3.33
CA MET A 76 -11.70 -2.95 -3.67
C MET A 76 -13.05 -3.63 -3.82
N ALA A 77 -13.15 -4.57 -4.76
CA ALA A 77 -14.31 -5.44 -4.92
C ALA A 77 -14.03 -6.79 -4.24
N PHE A 78 -14.93 -7.20 -3.38
CA PHE A 78 -14.87 -8.46 -2.63
C PHE A 78 -16.02 -9.37 -3.06
N GLN A 79 -15.70 -10.61 -3.39
CA GLN A 79 -16.71 -11.65 -3.61
C GLN A 79 -17.15 -12.24 -2.28
N CYS A 80 -18.34 -11.86 -1.85
CA CYS A 80 -18.94 -12.31 -0.59
C CYS A 80 -19.68 -13.63 -0.74
N HIS A 81 -19.97 -14.28 0.38
CA HIS A 81 -20.84 -15.45 0.43
C HIS A 81 -22.18 -15.16 -0.26
N GLY A 82 -22.71 -16.16 -0.96
CA GLY A 82 -23.95 -16.01 -1.73
C GLY A 82 -23.75 -15.42 -3.15
N GLY A 83 -22.50 -15.27 -3.61
CA GLY A 83 -22.18 -14.80 -4.96
C GLY A 83 -22.31 -13.28 -5.16
N VAL A 84 -22.51 -12.54 -4.07
CA VAL A 84 -22.61 -11.08 -4.09
C VAL A 84 -21.21 -10.46 -4.21
N ILE A 85 -21.05 -9.52 -5.12
CA ILE A 85 -19.83 -8.70 -5.20
C ILE A 85 -20.10 -7.36 -4.54
N VAL A 86 -19.31 -7.04 -3.51
CA VAL A 86 -19.40 -5.77 -2.79
C VAL A 86 -18.16 -4.95 -3.09
N ARG A 87 -18.35 -3.69 -3.48
CA ARG A 87 -17.27 -2.71 -3.63
C ARG A 87 -17.21 -1.86 -2.37
N LEU A 88 -16.06 -1.87 -1.72
CA LEU A 88 -15.80 -1.11 -0.49
C LEU A 88 -14.60 -0.20 -0.68
N ASN A 89 -14.68 0.99 -0.08
CA ASN A 89 -13.51 1.83 0.09
C ASN A 89 -12.67 1.26 1.25
N LEU A 90 -11.37 1.12 1.05
CA LEU A 90 -10.45 0.64 2.10
C LEU A 90 -10.49 1.53 3.34
N ASP A 91 -10.76 2.84 3.18
CA ASP A 91 -10.92 3.76 4.31
C ASP A 91 -12.15 3.46 5.18
N GLU A 92 -13.13 2.70 4.69
CA GLU A 92 -14.31 2.28 5.46
C GLU A 92 -14.08 1.00 6.23
N ILE A 93 -13.01 0.26 5.89
CA ILE A 93 -12.70 -1.03 6.51
C ILE A 93 -11.86 -0.80 7.77
N MET A 94 -12.38 -1.24 8.91
CA MET A 94 -11.70 -1.16 10.19
C MET A 94 -10.68 -2.29 10.37
N TYR A 95 -11.07 -3.52 10.04
CA TYR A 95 -10.19 -4.68 10.09
C TYR A 95 -10.78 -5.87 9.33
N PHE A 96 -9.92 -6.83 9.03
CA PHE A 96 -10.30 -8.17 8.59
C PHE A 96 -10.04 -9.15 9.72
N GLU A 97 -11.01 -10.03 9.96
CA GLU A 97 -10.93 -11.08 10.98
C GLU A 97 -11.14 -12.46 10.36
N ARG A 98 -10.15 -13.34 10.50
CA ARG A 98 -10.29 -14.75 10.09
C ARG A 98 -10.86 -15.58 11.23
N ASN A 99 -12.02 -16.17 11.01
CA ASN A 99 -12.62 -17.13 11.94
C ASN A 99 -12.77 -18.48 11.23
N ILE A 100 -11.96 -19.46 11.65
CA ILE A 100 -11.89 -20.81 11.11
C ILE A 100 -11.71 -20.81 9.58
N ARG A 101 -12.80 -20.80 8.81
CA ARG A 101 -12.79 -20.94 7.34
C ARG A 101 -13.23 -19.69 6.59
N VAL A 102 -13.79 -18.71 7.26
CA VAL A 102 -14.28 -17.46 6.64
C VAL A 102 -13.52 -16.26 7.15
N THR A 103 -13.46 -15.21 6.35
CA THR A 103 -12.92 -13.93 6.75
C THR A 103 -14.04 -12.90 6.79
N TYR A 104 -14.14 -12.18 7.89
CA TYR A 104 -15.05 -11.06 8.04
C TYR A 104 -14.31 -9.77 7.64
N ILE A 105 -14.95 -8.98 6.78
CA ILE A 105 -14.58 -7.59 6.54
C ILE A 105 -15.45 -6.77 7.48
N VAL A 106 -14.86 -6.08 8.43
CA VAL A 106 -15.59 -5.28 9.42
C VAL A 106 -15.42 -3.80 9.08
N THR A 107 -16.57 -3.15 8.93
CA THR A 107 -16.68 -1.71 8.65
C THR A 107 -17.52 -1.04 9.73
N LYS A 108 -17.55 0.30 9.79
CA LYS A 108 -18.43 1.05 10.70
C LYS A 108 -19.92 0.74 10.48
N ASN A 109 -20.30 0.36 9.25
CA ASN A 109 -21.70 0.18 8.84
C ASN A 109 -22.17 -1.27 8.86
N GLY A 110 -21.26 -2.22 9.17
CA GLY A 110 -21.60 -3.64 9.19
C GLY A 110 -20.42 -4.52 8.82
N ARG A 111 -20.71 -5.80 8.58
CA ARG A 111 -19.67 -6.76 8.21
C ARG A 111 -20.08 -7.59 7.00
N TYR A 112 -19.09 -7.99 6.21
CA TYR A 112 -19.23 -8.86 5.06
C TYR A 112 -18.44 -10.14 5.27
N VAL A 113 -18.83 -11.22 4.62
CA VAL A 113 -18.19 -12.54 4.77
C VAL A 113 -17.60 -12.96 3.44
N ILE A 114 -16.30 -13.28 3.45
CA ILE A 114 -15.56 -13.76 2.28
C ILE A 114 -14.78 -15.03 2.61
N ASP A 115 -14.36 -15.78 1.59
CA ASP A 115 -13.59 -17.03 1.77
C ASP A 115 -12.08 -16.80 1.76
N GLU A 116 -11.62 -15.65 1.23
CA GLU A 116 -10.20 -15.35 1.09
C GLU A 116 -9.47 -15.33 2.43
N LYS A 117 -8.23 -15.83 2.43
CA LYS A 117 -7.37 -15.81 3.62
C LYS A 117 -6.77 -14.42 3.85
N ILE A 118 -6.50 -14.07 5.11
CA ILE A 118 -5.86 -12.79 5.48
C ILE A 118 -4.58 -12.54 4.66
N ARG A 119 -3.76 -13.58 4.45
CA ARG A 119 -2.51 -13.45 3.67
C ARG A 119 -2.76 -13.06 2.20
N GLU A 120 -3.83 -13.57 1.60
CA GLU A 120 -4.20 -13.26 0.22
C GLU A 120 -4.72 -11.84 0.10
N ILE A 121 -5.50 -11.40 1.09
CA ILE A 121 -6.02 -10.03 1.21
C ILE A 121 -4.86 -9.05 1.40
N GLU A 122 -3.96 -9.32 2.33
CA GLU A 122 -2.76 -8.52 2.62
C GLU A 122 -1.91 -8.26 1.37
N GLN A 123 -1.75 -9.28 0.51
CA GLN A 123 -1.00 -9.15 -0.75
C GLN A 123 -1.71 -8.29 -1.81
N LYS A 124 -3.05 -8.18 -1.73
CA LYS A 124 -3.86 -7.40 -2.67
C LYS A 124 -4.05 -5.95 -2.23
N ILE A 125 -4.00 -5.69 -0.92
CA ILE A 125 -4.12 -4.35 -0.36
C ILE A 125 -2.80 -3.61 -0.54
N LEU A 126 -2.78 -2.63 -1.44
CA LEU A 126 -1.64 -1.76 -1.70
C LEU A 126 -1.78 -0.45 -0.89
N SER A 127 -1.92 -0.58 0.44
CA SER A 127 -2.05 0.55 1.35
C SER A 127 -1.22 0.33 2.60
N ASP A 128 -0.45 1.35 2.99
CA ASP A 128 0.33 1.37 4.23
C ASP A 128 -0.55 1.51 5.48
N ASP A 129 -1.86 1.72 5.30
CA ASP A 129 -2.81 1.85 6.41
C ASP A 129 -3.13 0.52 7.09
N PHE A 130 -2.91 -0.61 6.39
CA PHE A 130 -3.25 -1.93 6.90
C PHE A 130 -2.03 -2.68 7.40
N MET A 131 -2.16 -3.25 8.59
CA MET A 131 -1.13 -4.03 9.21
C MET A 131 -1.62 -5.33 9.81
N ARG A 132 -0.81 -6.37 9.65
CA ARG A 132 -1.07 -7.65 10.27
C ARG A 132 -0.55 -7.67 11.71
N CYS A 133 -1.45 -7.77 12.67
CA CYS A 133 -1.12 -7.86 14.09
C CYS A 133 -1.29 -9.27 14.68
N HIS A 134 -1.99 -10.16 13.96
CA HIS A 134 -2.25 -11.53 14.34
C HIS A 134 -2.38 -12.42 13.11
N THR A 135 -2.24 -13.73 13.23
CA THR A 135 -2.51 -14.69 12.14
C THR A 135 -3.93 -14.54 11.58
N SER A 136 -4.86 -14.09 12.42
CA SER A 136 -6.27 -13.93 12.10
C SER A 136 -6.73 -12.48 11.96
N PHE A 137 -5.87 -11.49 12.11
CA PHE A 137 -6.26 -10.08 12.02
C PHE A 137 -5.33 -9.27 11.13
N LEU A 138 -5.96 -8.47 10.24
CA LEU A 138 -5.34 -7.41 9.47
C LEU A 138 -6.10 -6.12 9.79
N VAL A 139 -5.45 -5.14 10.42
CA VAL A 139 -6.09 -3.96 11.04
C VAL A 139 -5.71 -2.70 10.29
N ASN A 140 -6.68 -1.82 10.07
CA ASN A 140 -6.47 -0.49 9.54
C ASN A 140 -6.05 0.45 10.67
N PHE A 141 -4.84 1.00 10.57
CA PHE A 141 -4.28 1.90 11.57
C PHE A 141 -5.08 3.18 11.79
N SER A 142 -5.80 3.66 10.76
CA SER A 142 -6.65 4.85 10.87
C SER A 142 -7.75 4.72 11.93
N TYR A 143 -8.09 3.49 12.32
CA TYR A 143 -9.07 3.19 13.37
C TYR A 143 -8.46 2.82 14.72
N VAL A 144 -7.13 2.79 14.82
CA VAL A 144 -6.46 2.46 16.08
C VAL A 144 -6.37 3.71 16.96
N LYS A 145 -7.10 3.68 18.07
CA LYS A 145 -7.08 4.73 19.10
C LYS A 145 -5.86 4.59 20.02
N GLU A 146 -5.54 3.36 20.42
CA GLU A 146 -4.43 3.07 21.31
C GLU A 146 -3.63 1.86 20.84
N CYS A 147 -2.33 2.03 20.67
CA CYS A 147 -1.41 0.94 20.35
C CYS A 147 -0.58 0.60 21.58
N MET A 148 -0.80 -0.59 22.13
CA MET A 148 -0.06 -1.12 23.27
C MET A 148 0.77 -2.33 22.83
N LYS A 149 1.80 -2.70 23.61
CA LYS A 149 2.71 -3.80 23.27
C LYS A 149 2.01 -5.12 22.90
N LYS A 150 0.85 -5.41 23.51
CA LYS A 150 0.16 -6.69 23.35
C LYS A 150 -1.21 -6.60 22.71
N ARG A 151 -1.74 -5.40 22.54
CA ARG A 151 -3.10 -5.17 22.02
C ARG A 151 -3.25 -3.83 21.35
N LEU A 152 -4.18 -3.79 20.41
CA LEU A 152 -4.72 -2.57 19.80
C LEU A 152 -6.10 -2.31 20.38
N VAL A 153 -6.41 -1.05 20.65
CA VAL A 153 -7.77 -0.60 20.98
C VAL A 153 -8.25 0.26 19.84
N LEU A 154 -9.37 -0.12 19.23
CA LEU A 154 -9.98 0.62 18.13
C LEU A 154 -10.87 1.76 18.64
N GLU A 155 -11.27 2.66 17.75
CA GLU A 155 -12.12 3.81 18.07
C GLU A 155 -13.50 3.41 18.65
N ASP A 156 -14.03 2.27 18.23
CA ASP A 156 -15.30 1.68 18.71
C ASP A 156 -15.17 0.93 20.04
N GLY A 157 -13.96 0.88 20.60
CA GLY A 157 -13.64 0.16 21.84
C GLY A 157 -13.31 -1.33 21.65
N GLN A 158 -13.34 -1.85 20.41
CA GLN A 158 -12.92 -3.22 20.13
C GLN A 158 -11.43 -3.39 20.48
N ILE A 159 -11.11 -4.48 21.17
CA ILE A 159 -9.75 -4.86 21.54
C ILE A 159 -9.29 -6.00 20.66
N ILE A 160 -8.14 -5.84 20.01
CA ILE A 160 -7.51 -6.85 19.18
C ILE A 160 -6.14 -7.19 19.76
N ASP A 161 -5.95 -8.45 20.13
CA ASP A 161 -4.69 -8.93 20.68
C ASP A 161 -3.62 -9.04 19.56
N ILE A 162 -2.40 -8.58 19.88
CA ILE A 162 -1.23 -8.71 19.03
C ILE A 162 -0.52 -10.02 19.40
N SER A 163 -0.32 -10.91 18.43
CA SER A 163 0.44 -12.13 18.71
C SER A 163 1.93 -11.84 18.89
N ARG A 164 2.60 -12.70 19.66
CA ARG A 164 4.03 -12.50 20.04
C ARG A 164 4.97 -12.27 18.86
N SER A 165 4.69 -12.95 17.74
CA SER A 165 5.47 -12.82 16.50
C SER A 165 5.37 -11.45 15.83
N TYR A 166 4.35 -10.65 16.16
CA TYR A 166 4.09 -9.34 15.56
C TYR A 166 4.40 -8.15 16.51
N TRP A 167 4.74 -8.38 17.79
CA TRP A 167 4.93 -7.28 18.75
C TRP A 167 5.94 -6.22 18.29
N GLY A 168 7.08 -6.66 17.73
CA GLY A 168 8.14 -5.72 17.33
C GLY A 168 7.84 -4.97 16.02
N SER A 169 7.10 -5.61 15.10
CA SER A 169 6.73 -5.00 13.83
C SER A 169 5.58 -4.00 14.01
N VAL A 170 4.52 -4.39 14.73
CA VAL A 170 3.31 -3.55 14.92
C VAL A 170 3.64 -2.19 15.52
N GLU A 171 4.40 -2.17 16.64
CA GLU A 171 4.78 -0.91 17.29
C GLU A 171 5.59 -0.01 16.35
N LYS A 172 6.59 -0.59 15.67
CA LYS A 172 7.44 0.15 14.74
C LYS A 172 6.65 0.72 13.57
N GLU A 173 5.81 -0.09 12.95
CA GLU A 173 5.03 0.30 11.77
C GLU A 173 3.94 1.31 12.14
N TYR A 174 3.30 1.18 13.31
CA TYR A 174 2.34 2.16 13.80
C TYR A 174 2.98 3.54 14.04
N VAL A 175 4.19 3.57 14.61
CA VAL A 175 4.94 4.82 14.78
C VAL A 175 5.30 5.44 13.44
N GLN A 176 5.80 4.65 12.49
CA GLN A 176 6.14 5.13 11.15
C GLN A 176 4.91 5.64 10.39
N TRP A 177 3.79 4.92 10.51
CA TRP A 177 2.51 5.35 9.94
C TRP A 177 2.03 6.66 10.58
N GLY A 178 2.13 6.76 11.90
CA GLY A 178 1.76 7.97 12.64
C GLY A 178 2.60 9.19 12.27
N GLU A 179 3.91 9.03 12.05
CA GLU A 179 4.79 10.12 11.61
C GLU A 179 4.39 10.68 10.23
N LYS A 180 3.75 9.88 9.37
CA LYS A 180 3.26 10.29 8.05
C LYS A 180 1.84 10.88 8.08
N ASN A 181 0.99 10.41 8.96
CA ASN A 181 -0.46 10.61 8.88
C ASN A 181 -1.06 11.42 10.03
N ILE A 182 -0.36 11.53 11.17
CA ILE A 182 -0.84 12.25 12.36
C ILE A 182 0.29 13.10 12.98
N ILE A 183 -0.11 14.11 13.79
CA ILE A 183 0.86 14.86 14.58
C ILE A 183 1.22 14.05 15.82
N LEU A 184 2.37 13.41 15.83
CA LEU A 184 2.87 12.61 16.94
C LEU A 184 3.55 13.50 17.99
N VAL A 185 2.90 13.70 19.11
CA VAL A 185 3.50 14.37 20.29
C VAL A 185 4.16 13.29 21.17
N LYS A 186 5.50 13.21 21.13
CA LYS A 186 6.26 12.31 22.03
C LYS A 186 6.26 12.90 23.44
N SER A 187 5.77 12.14 24.42
CA SER A 187 5.87 12.55 25.82
C SER A 187 7.34 12.62 26.25
N ILE A 188 7.75 13.77 26.79
CA ILE A 188 9.01 13.90 27.49
C ILE A 188 8.89 13.00 28.72
N LYS A 189 9.83 12.05 28.90
CA LYS A 189 9.91 11.26 30.12
C LYS A 189 9.97 12.22 31.27
N ALA A 190 8.98 12.22 32.18
CA ALA A 190 9.07 12.90 33.44
C ALA A 190 10.32 12.38 34.13
N GLN A 191 11.31 13.23 34.34
CA GLN A 191 12.44 12.92 35.20
C GLN A 191 11.85 12.65 36.58
N LYS A 192 12.01 11.43 37.07
CA LYS A 192 11.75 11.14 38.49
C LYS A 192 12.68 12.01 39.30
N ALA A 193 12.11 12.97 40.00
CA ALA A 193 12.76 13.64 41.12
C ALA A 193 12.94 12.65 42.27
#